data_b48f10c1e5042e6b5c2755ee7ef34517
#
_entry.id   b48f10c1e5042e6b5c2755ee7ef34517
#
_cell.length_a   1.000
_cell.length_b   1.000
_cell.length_c   1.000
_cell.angle_alpha   90.00
_cell.angle_beta   90.00
_cell.angle_gamma   90.00
#
_symmetry.space_group_name_H-M   'P 1'
#
loop_
_entity.id
_entity.type
_entity.pdbx_description
1 polymer ?
#
loop_
_entity_poly.entity_id
_entity_poly.type
_entity_poly.pdbx_seq_one_letter_code
_entity_poly.pdbx_strand_id
1 'polypeptide(L)'
;MAKKEGVKKMFDNIAPEYDKLNHILSLNIDKRWRKKAVRELADEPRPLKVLDVACGTGDFTIEIAQKVAHGSEVVGVDISDGMIAVGVEKLAKLGLDVNLEVADCESLPYDDNSFDRISVGFGVRNFEHLELGLSEMYRVLAPGGKLIILELSVPSNAFIRWCYKLYFLKILPFVGGLVSGNRGAYEYLPSSVLRFPGPDKFMPMLKDAGFETVEHRSLTFGICRMYIGKKSAV
;
A
#
# COMPACT_ATOMS: atom_id res chain seq x y z
N MET A 1 11.40 -0.27 -13.60
CA MET A 1 10.40 -0.89 -12.71
C MET A 1 9.92 -2.22 -13.31
N ALA A 2 9.12 -3.01 -12.64
CA ALA A 2 8.59 -4.24 -13.21
C ALA A 2 7.48 -3.89 -14.22
N LYS A 3 7.35 -4.69 -15.30
CA LYS A 3 6.25 -4.49 -16.25
C LYS A 3 4.92 -4.85 -15.58
N LYS A 4 3.92 -4.02 -15.74
CA LYS A 4 2.56 -4.13 -15.15
C LYS A 4 1.95 -5.53 -15.27
N GLU A 5 1.95 -6.11 -16.48
CA GLU A 5 1.43 -7.46 -16.72
C GLU A 5 2.14 -8.56 -15.91
N GLY A 6 3.46 -8.45 -15.78
CA GLY A 6 4.25 -9.40 -14.99
C GLY A 6 3.92 -9.32 -13.50
N VAL A 7 3.72 -8.10 -13.00
CA VAL A 7 3.30 -7.84 -11.62
C VAL A 7 1.89 -8.38 -11.38
N LYS A 8 0.92 -8.05 -12.25
CA LYS A 8 -0.44 -8.56 -12.17
C LYS A 8 -0.47 -10.09 -12.11
N LYS A 9 0.16 -10.76 -13.09
CA LYS A 9 0.20 -12.24 -13.14
C LYS A 9 0.83 -12.87 -11.90
N MET A 10 1.88 -12.26 -11.36
CA MET A 10 2.52 -12.73 -10.14
C MET A 10 1.55 -12.66 -8.95
N PHE A 11 0.86 -11.53 -8.77
CA PHE A 11 -0.09 -11.34 -7.67
C PHE A 11 -1.34 -12.22 -7.83
N ASP A 12 -1.88 -12.38 -9.03
CA ASP A 12 -2.98 -13.32 -9.32
C ASP A 12 -2.63 -14.75 -8.85
N ASN A 13 -1.41 -15.21 -9.12
CA ASN A 13 -0.96 -16.55 -8.76
C ASN A 13 -0.80 -16.79 -7.24
N ILE A 14 -0.50 -15.78 -6.46
CA ILE A 14 -0.25 -15.91 -5.01
C ILE A 14 -1.43 -15.46 -4.16
N ALA A 15 -2.48 -14.90 -4.76
CA ALA A 15 -3.60 -14.27 -4.06
C ALA A 15 -4.20 -15.16 -2.94
N PRO A 16 -4.45 -16.48 -3.12
CA PRO A 16 -5.06 -17.30 -2.08
C PRO A 16 -4.22 -17.42 -0.79
N GLU A 17 -2.90 -17.34 -0.90
CA GLU A 17 -1.97 -17.54 0.22
C GLU A 17 -1.32 -16.24 0.69
N TYR A 18 -1.60 -15.13 0.00
CA TYR A 18 -0.92 -13.85 0.16
C TYR A 18 -0.94 -13.32 1.59
N ASP A 19 -2.12 -13.26 2.21
CA ASP A 19 -2.27 -12.72 3.57
C ASP A 19 -1.52 -13.54 4.60
N LYS A 20 -1.73 -14.86 4.58
CA LYS A 20 -1.08 -15.79 5.50
C LYS A 20 0.44 -15.64 5.46
N LEU A 21 0.99 -15.56 4.25
CA LEU A 21 2.43 -15.45 4.05
C LEU A 21 2.97 -14.10 4.49
N ASN A 22 2.31 -13.00 4.14
CA ASN A 22 2.73 -11.68 4.58
C ASN A 22 2.71 -11.52 6.10
N HIS A 23 1.67 -12.05 6.77
CA HIS A 23 1.60 -12.02 8.23
C HIS A 23 2.68 -12.85 8.90
N ILE A 24 2.98 -14.05 8.37
CA ILE A 24 4.06 -14.90 8.88
C ILE A 24 5.42 -14.19 8.69
N LEU A 25 5.70 -13.70 7.47
CA LEU A 25 6.98 -13.09 7.13
C LEU A 25 7.21 -11.74 7.79
N SER A 26 6.15 -11.00 8.09
CA SER A 26 6.24 -9.76 8.87
C SER A 26 6.18 -9.97 10.38
N LEU A 27 5.99 -11.22 10.86
CA LEU A 27 5.71 -11.55 12.26
C LEU A 27 4.50 -10.75 12.81
N ASN A 28 3.49 -10.50 11.97
CA ASN A 28 2.31 -9.66 12.23
C ASN A 28 2.63 -8.19 12.60
N ILE A 29 3.83 -7.70 12.36
CA ILE A 29 4.18 -6.29 12.60
C ILE A 29 3.48 -5.38 11.58
N ASP A 30 3.20 -5.87 10.37
CA ASP A 30 2.41 -5.20 9.33
C ASP A 30 1.07 -4.68 9.86
N LYS A 31 0.36 -5.44 10.67
CA LYS A 31 -0.90 -5.03 11.32
C LYS A 31 -0.74 -3.79 12.21
N ARG A 32 0.41 -3.67 12.91
CA ARG A 32 0.70 -2.49 13.73
C ARG A 32 0.99 -1.26 12.86
N TRP A 33 1.63 -1.45 11.70
CA TRP A 33 1.89 -0.37 10.76
C TRP A 33 0.59 0.13 10.15
N ARG A 34 -0.28 -0.78 9.66
CA ARG A 34 -1.61 -0.41 9.15
C ARG A 34 -2.44 0.33 10.19
N LYS A 35 -2.53 -0.17 11.43
CA LYS A 35 -3.25 0.53 12.51
C LYS A 35 -2.76 1.95 12.77
N LYS A 36 -1.44 2.20 12.64
CA LYS A 36 -0.90 3.56 12.75
C LYS A 36 -1.32 4.44 11.58
N ALA A 37 -1.27 3.91 10.37
CA ALA A 37 -1.67 4.63 9.17
C ALA A 37 -3.18 4.92 9.16
N VAL A 38 -4.02 3.96 9.57
CA VAL A 38 -5.48 4.16 9.70
C VAL A 38 -5.81 5.27 10.71
N ARG A 39 -5.09 5.35 11.84
CA ARG A 39 -5.29 6.44 12.81
C ARG A 39 -4.94 7.82 12.22
N GLU A 40 -3.93 7.87 11.37
CA GLU A 40 -3.54 9.11 10.68
C GLU A 40 -4.53 9.49 9.57
N LEU A 41 -5.12 8.47 8.91
CA LEU A 41 -6.08 8.65 7.84
C LEU A 41 -7.46 9.06 8.39
N ALA A 42 -7.94 8.37 9.43
CA ALA A 42 -9.25 8.58 10.07
C ALA A 42 -9.14 9.57 11.23
N ASP A 43 -8.48 10.70 11.03
CA ASP A 43 -8.23 11.72 12.06
C ASP A 43 -9.39 12.74 12.23
N GLU A 44 -10.42 12.66 11.38
CA GLU A 44 -11.60 13.50 11.44
C GLU A 44 -12.85 12.71 11.86
N PRO A 45 -13.71 13.27 12.71
CA PRO A 45 -14.92 12.59 13.19
C PRO A 45 -16.12 12.66 12.21
N ARG A 46 -15.92 13.19 10.99
CA ARG A 46 -16.94 13.28 9.95
C ARG A 46 -16.88 12.08 8.98
N PRO A 47 -17.98 11.79 8.27
CA PRO A 47 -17.94 10.86 7.15
C PRO A 47 -16.88 11.29 6.10
N LEU A 48 -16.16 10.30 5.60
CA LEU A 48 -15.08 10.47 4.62
C LEU A 48 -15.33 9.58 3.40
N LYS A 49 -14.93 10.06 2.23
CA LYS A 49 -14.80 9.25 1.03
C LYS A 49 -13.33 8.85 0.87
N VAL A 50 -13.05 7.55 0.98
CA VAL A 50 -11.70 7.00 1.05
C VAL A 50 -11.42 6.07 -0.12
N LEU A 51 -10.29 6.24 -0.79
CA LEU A 51 -9.77 5.32 -1.81
C LEU A 51 -8.53 4.60 -1.29
N ASP A 52 -8.55 3.27 -1.31
CA ASP A 52 -7.38 2.43 -1.03
C ASP A 52 -6.81 1.91 -2.35
N VAL A 53 -5.68 2.46 -2.78
CA VAL A 53 -5.04 2.15 -4.07
C VAL A 53 -4.05 1.00 -3.90
N ALA A 54 -4.05 0.08 -4.87
CA ALA A 54 -3.34 -1.20 -4.78
C ALA A 54 -3.73 -1.95 -3.50
N CYS A 55 -5.04 -2.10 -3.28
CA CYS A 55 -5.63 -2.63 -2.05
C CYS A 55 -5.33 -4.12 -1.84
N GLY A 56 -4.94 -4.85 -2.89
CA GLY A 56 -4.68 -6.28 -2.84
C GLY A 56 -5.91 -7.06 -2.39
N THR A 57 -5.74 -7.89 -1.37
CA THR A 57 -6.81 -8.68 -0.74
C THR A 57 -7.64 -7.88 0.27
N GLY A 58 -7.50 -6.56 0.33
CA GLY A 58 -8.32 -5.65 1.13
C GLY A 58 -7.99 -5.55 2.62
N ASP A 59 -6.86 -6.06 3.10
CA ASP A 59 -6.51 -5.98 4.52
C ASP A 59 -6.48 -4.55 5.06
N PHE A 60 -5.91 -3.61 4.29
CA PHE A 60 -5.87 -2.21 4.69
C PHE A 60 -7.24 -1.56 4.54
N THR A 61 -7.94 -1.84 3.45
CA THR A 61 -9.31 -1.39 3.18
C THR A 61 -10.26 -1.78 4.32
N ILE A 62 -10.18 -3.04 4.79
CA ILE A 62 -10.98 -3.55 5.92
C ILE A 62 -10.68 -2.77 7.21
N GLU A 63 -9.38 -2.58 7.54
CA GLU A 63 -9.00 -1.82 8.74
C GLU A 63 -9.47 -0.35 8.66
N ILE A 64 -9.47 0.26 7.47
CA ILE A 64 -10.00 1.61 7.23
C ILE A 64 -11.51 1.64 7.45
N ALA A 65 -12.27 0.74 6.80
CA ALA A 65 -13.72 0.68 6.88
C ALA A 65 -14.23 0.49 8.32
N GLN A 66 -13.50 -0.29 9.13
CA GLN A 66 -13.81 -0.49 10.55
C GLN A 66 -13.49 0.71 11.44
N LYS A 67 -12.75 1.71 10.95
CA LYS A 67 -12.23 2.83 11.77
C LYS A 67 -12.82 4.19 11.42
N VAL A 68 -13.13 4.42 10.15
CA VAL A 68 -13.73 5.69 9.70
C VAL A 68 -15.12 5.92 10.32
N ALA A 69 -15.57 7.17 10.37
CA ALA A 69 -16.85 7.53 10.93
C ALA A 69 -18.02 6.85 10.17
N HIS A 70 -19.11 6.58 10.88
CA HIS A 70 -20.33 6.04 10.28
C HIS A 70 -20.80 6.94 9.13
N GLY A 71 -21.22 6.34 8.02
CA GLY A 71 -21.61 7.04 6.79
C GLY A 71 -20.44 7.36 5.85
N SER A 72 -19.21 6.94 6.19
CA SER A 72 -18.07 7.02 5.25
C SER A 72 -18.22 5.99 4.13
N GLU A 73 -17.72 6.35 2.94
CA GLU A 73 -17.62 5.48 1.78
C GLU A 73 -16.14 5.05 1.63
N VAL A 74 -15.90 3.74 1.53
CA VAL A 74 -14.55 3.19 1.32
C VAL A 74 -14.55 2.36 0.04
N VAL A 75 -13.63 2.67 -0.86
CA VAL A 75 -13.42 1.95 -2.12
C VAL A 75 -11.99 1.47 -2.17
N GLY A 76 -11.79 0.22 -2.58
CA GLY A 76 -10.46 -0.33 -2.84
C GLY A 76 -10.27 -0.65 -4.32
N VAL A 77 -9.09 -0.34 -4.86
CA VAL A 77 -8.75 -0.68 -6.25
C VAL A 77 -7.44 -1.44 -6.33
N ASP A 78 -7.41 -2.46 -7.18
CA ASP A 78 -6.19 -3.20 -7.51
C ASP A 78 -6.21 -3.65 -8.96
N ILE A 79 -5.04 -3.83 -9.56
CA ILE A 79 -4.93 -4.31 -10.95
C ILE A 79 -5.14 -5.83 -11.05
N SER A 80 -5.02 -6.57 -9.95
CA SER A 80 -5.10 -8.03 -9.88
C SER A 80 -6.53 -8.49 -9.62
N ASP A 81 -7.14 -9.14 -10.60
CA ASP A 81 -8.48 -9.75 -10.46
C ASP A 81 -8.48 -10.81 -9.35
N GLY A 82 -7.39 -11.58 -9.23
CA GLY A 82 -7.26 -12.62 -8.21
C GLY A 82 -7.23 -12.06 -6.79
N MET A 83 -6.53 -10.92 -6.58
CA MET A 83 -6.51 -10.23 -5.29
C MET A 83 -7.89 -9.67 -4.92
N ILE A 84 -8.56 -9.00 -5.87
CA ILE A 84 -9.90 -8.46 -5.67
C ILE A 84 -10.89 -9.57 -5.31
N ALA A 85 -10.86 -10.71 -6.01
CA ALA A 85 -11.75 -11.83 -5.70
C ALA A 85 -11.61 -12.32 -4.25
N VAL A 86 -10.37 -12.48 -3.76
CA VAL A 86 -10.11 -12.85 -2.36
C VAL A 86 -10.61 -11.76 -1.39
N GLY A 87 -10.39 -10.49 -1.73
CA GLY A 87 -10.87 -9.35 -0.92
C GLY A 87 -12.38 -9.30 -0.78
N VAL A 88 -13.11 -9.48 -1.89
CA VAL A 88 -14.59 -9.53 -1.91
C VAL A 88 -15.11 -10.65 -1.01
N GLU A 89 -14.52 -11.85 -1.07
CA GLU A 89 -14.90 -12.94 -0.16
C GLU A 89 -14.67 -12.60 1.32
N LYS A 90 -13.56 -11.92 1.63
CA LYS A 90 -13.25 -11.47 3.00
C LYS A 90 -14.26 -10.46 3.51
N LEU A 91 -14.59 -9.46 2.70
CA LEU A 91 -15.58 -8.44 3.03
C LEU A 91 -16.96 -9.04 3.28
N ALA A 92 -17.40 -9.95 2.41
CA ALA A 92 -18.68 -10.67 2.56
C ALA A 92 -18.73 -11.47 3.88
N LYS A 93 -17.65 -12.17 4.24
CA LYS A 93 -17.55 -12.91 5.52
C LYS A 93 -17.60 -12.00 6.75
N LEU A 94 -17.15 -10.75 6.62
CA LEU A 94 -17.15 -9.75 7.71
C LEU A 94 -18.43 -8.90 7.74
N GLY A 95 -19.30 -9.01 6.74
CA GLY A 95 -20.50 -8.20 6.60
C GLY A 95 -20.19 -6.69 6.40
N LEU A 96 -19.06 -6.38 5.76
CA LEU A 96 -18.66 -5.00 5.49
C LEU A 96 -19.14 -4.58 4.10
N ASP A 97 -19.81 -3.43 4.05
CA ASP A 97 -20.25 -2.78 2.80
C ASP A 97 -19.12 -1.91 2.26
N VAL A 98 -18.21 -2.53 1.50
CA VAL A 98 -17.05 -1.91 0.88
C VAL A 98 -16.94 -2.39 -0.56
N ASN A 99 -16.75 -1.47 -1.48
CA ASN A 99 -16.57 -1.80 -2.90
C ASN A 99 -15.08 -2.06 -3.21
N LEU A 100 -14.80 -3.19 -3.87
CA LEU A 100 -13.48 -3.49 -4.43
C LEU A 100 -13.59 -3.62 -5.94
N GLU A 101 -12.75 -2.89 -6.67
CA GLU A 101 -12.78 -2.79 -8.13
C GLU A 101 -11.43 -3.12 -8.75
N VAL A 102 -11.46 -3.72 -9.94
CA VAL A 102 -10.24 -3.87 -10.75
C VAL A 102 -9.97 -2.56 -11.48
N ALA A 103 -8.88 -1.89 -11.12
CA ALA A 103 -8.47 -0.65 -11.78
C ALA A 103 -6.95 -0.48 -11.78
N ASP A 104 -6.49 0.32 -12.73
CA ASP A 104 -5.09 0.71 -12.85
C ASP A 104 -4.84 2.01 -12.07
N CYS A 105 -3.91 1.97 -11.12
CA CYS A 105 -3.52 3.15 -10.35
C CYS A 105 -2.87 4.27 -11.18
N GLU A 106 -2.40 3.96 -12.38
CA GLU A 106 -1.84 4.93 -13.33
C GLU A 106 -2.90 5.59 -14.23
N SER A 107 -4.19 5.17 -14.12
CA SER A 107 -5.35 5.73 -14.81
C SER A 107 -6.60 5.41 -14.00
N LEU A 108 -6.82 6.12 -12.92
CA LEU A 108 -7.93 5.88 -11.99
C LEU A 108 -9.27 6.30 -12.63
N PRO A 109 -10.32 5.43 -12.60
CA PRO A 109 -11.60 5.68 -13.25
C PRO A 109 -12.51 6.59 -12.41
N TYR A 110 -11.96 7.64 -11.81
CA TYR A 110 -12.67 8.59 -10.96
C TYR A 110 -12.43 10.02 -11.41
N ASP A 111 -13.41 10.88 -11.15
CA ASP A 111 -13.31 12.30 -11.41
C ASP A 111 -12.28 12.97 -10.51
N ASP A 112 -11.81 14.15 -10.91
CA ASP A 112 -10.93 14.99 -10.11
C ASP A 112 -11.60 15.32 -8.76
N ASN A 113 -10.79 15.36 -7.70
CA ASN A 113 -11.24 15.78 -6.37
C ASN A 113 -12.37 14.92 -5.77
N SER A 114 -12.41 13.62 -6.08
CA SER A 114 -13.46 12.70 -5.66
C SER A 114 -13.31 12.14 -4.24
N PHE A 115 -12.12 12.14 -3.66
CA PHE A 115 -11.83 11.47 -2.40
C PHE A 115 -11.21 12.41 -1.35
N ASP A 116 -11.70 12.34 -0.11
CA ASP A 116 -11.12 13.07 1.03
C ASP A 116 -9.78 12.48 1.49
N ARG A 117 -9.64 11.16 1.36
CA ARG A 117 -8.45 10.41 1.79
C ARG A 117 -8.07 9.36 0.75
N ILE A 118 -6.76 9.18 0.59
CA ILE A 118 -6.21 8.09 -0.23
C ILE A 118 -5.21 7.32 0.61
N SER A 119 -5.22 6.00 0.52
CA SER A 119 -4.23 5.11 1.11
C SER A 119 -3.55 4.23 0.08
N VAL A 120 -2.31 3.85 0.36
CA VAL A 120 -1.59 2.80 -0.37
C VAL A 120 -0.80 1.98 0.63
N GLY A 121 -1.08 0.68 0.73
CA GLY A 121 -0.36 -0.22 1.60
C GLY A 121 0.58 -1.16 0.83
N PHE A 122 1.91 -0.89 0.86
CA PHE A 122 2.92 -1.76 0.26
C PHE A 122 2.78 -1.99 -1.26
N GLY A 123 2.14 -1.05 -1.96
CA GLY A 123 1.81 -1.13 -3.38
C GLY A 123 2.70 -0.29 -4.28
N VAL A 124 3.11 0.93 -3.85
CA VAL A 124 3.75 1.93 -4.73
C VAL A 124 5.06 1.46 -5.36
N ARG A 125 5.82 0.56 -4.73
CA ARG A 125 7.05 0.01 -5.29
C ARG A 125 6.83 -0.86 -6.54
N ASN A 126 5.58 -1.27 -6.79
CA ASN A 126 5.17 -2.14 -7.89
C ASN A 126 4.61 -1.37 -9.09
N PHE A 127 4.40 -0.06 -8.98
CA PHE A 127 3.92 0.78 -10.09
C PHE A 127 4.94 0.77 -11.23
N GLU A 128 4.48 0.64 -12.47
CA GLU A 128 5.35 0.69 -13.66
C GLU A 128 5.84 2.12 -13.89
N HIS A 129 4.94 3.11 -13.78
CA HIS A 129 5.24 4.53 -13.87
C HIS A 129 4.83 5.22 -12.56
N LEU A 130 5.76 5.24 -11.60
CA LEU A 130 5.50 5.74 -10.25
C LEU A 130 4.95 7.18 -10.25
N GLU A 131 5.51 8.05 -11.09
CA GLU A 131 5.10 9.45 -11.22
C GLU A 131 3.65 9.59 -11.70
N LEU A 132 3.22 8.72 -12.65
CA LEU A 132 1.83 8.72 -13.12
C LEU A 132 0.87 8.31 -12.00
N GLY A 133 1.18 7.24 -11.27
CA GLY A 133 0.36 6.82 -10.14
C GLY A 133 0.25 7.88 -9.04
N LEU A 134 1.35 8.59 -8.74
CA LEU A 134 1.34 9.70 -7.79
C LEU A 134 0.49 10.87 -8.29
N SER A 135 0.59 11.21 -9.58
CA SER A 135 -0.21 12.28 -10.20
C SER A 135 -1.70 11.95 -10.24
N GLU A 136 -2.06 10.70 -10.54
CA GLU A 136 -3.46 10.24 -10.52
C GLU A 136 -4.04 10.28 -9.09
N MET A 137 -3.29 9.84 -8.09
CA MET A 137 -3.72 9.97 -6.70
C MET A 137 -3.89 11.44 -6.29
N TYR A 138 -3.00 12.34 -6.74
CA TYR A 138 -3.17 13.77 -6.50
C TYR A 138 -4.41 14.33 -7.21
N ARG A 139 -4.66 13.91 -8.46
CA ARG A 139 -5.81 14.36 -9.26
C ARG A 139 -7.13 14.03 -8.58
N VAL A 140 -7.31 12.78 -8.16
CA VAL A 140 -8.57 12.32 -7.56
C VAL A 140 -8.72 12.72 -6.08
N LEU A 141 -7.66 13.18 -5.41
CA LEU A 141 -7.72 13.68 -4.04
C LEU A 141 -8.36 15.06 -4.00
N ALA A 142 -9.33 15.28 -3.13
CA ALA A 142 -10.00 16.56 -2.93
C ALA A 142 -9.08 17.62 -2.32
N PRO A 143 -9.32 18.94 -2.53
CA PRO A 143 -8.65 19.99 -1.80
C PRO A 143 -8.75 19.79 -0.28
N GLY A 144 -7.63 19.98 0.42
CA GLY A 144 -7.52 19.65 1.86
C GLY A 144 -7.41 18.17 2.18
N GLY A 145 -7.45 17.32 1.16
CA GLY A 145 -7.34 15.86 1.29
C GLY A 145 -5.94 15.39 1.69
N LYS A 146 -5.86 14.13 2.12
CA LYS A 146 -4.63 13.52 2.64
C LYS A 146 -4.36 12.17 1.96
N LEU A 147 -3.13 11.99 1.49
CA LEU A 147 -2.58 10.72 1.01
C LEU A 147 -1.74 10.07 2.12
N ILE A 148 -1.96 8.79 2.40
CA ILE A 148 -1.15 7.99 3.33
C ILE A 148 -0.55 6.80 2.57
N ILE A 149 0.77 6.72 2.54
CA ILE A 149 1.49 5.59 1.92
C ILE A 149 2.26 4.83 3.00
N LEU A 150 2.02 3.54 3.13
CA LEU A 150 2.90 2.62 3.85
C LEU A 150 3.77 1.87 2.85
N GLU A 151 5.10 1.91 3.04
CA GLU A 151 5.99 1.15 2.16
C GLU A 151 7.21 0.60 2.91
N LEU A 152 7.65 -0.59 2.48
CA LEU A 152 8.86 -1.20 3.00
C LEU A 152 10.08 -0.38 2.57
N SER A 153 11.04 -0.27 3.47
CA SER A 153 12.24 0.50 3.22
C SER A 153 13.47 -0.15 3.83
N VAL A 154 14.63 0.33 3.39
CA VAL A 154 15.92 -0.13 3.92
C VAL A 154 16.29 0.73 5.12
N PRO A 155 16.55 0.14 6.32
CA PRO A 155 16.96 0.87 7.50
C PRO A 155 18.22 1.72 7.28
N SER A 156 18.24 2.94 7.84
CA SER A 156 19.40 3.83 7.77
C SER A 156 20.53 3.40 8.69
N ASN A 157 20.23 2.85 9.87
CA ASN A 157 21.23 2.34 10.81
C ASN A 157 21.97 1.14 10.22
N ALA A 158 23.30 1.17 10.24
CA ALA A 158 24.15 0.16 9.56
C ALA A 158 23.96 -1.25 10.12
N PHE A 159 23.87 -1.41 11.46
CA PHE A 159 23.69 -2.71 12.11
C PHE A 159 22.31 -3.29 11.80
N ILE A 160 21.25 -2.48 11.94
CA ILE A 160 19.87 -2.92 11.63
C ILE A 160 19.76 -3.28 10.15
N ARG A 161 20.35 -2.49 9.26
CA ARG A 161 20.41 -2.76 7.83
C ARG A 161 21.12 -4.07 7.51
N TRP A 162 22.19 -4.40 8.22
CA TRP A 162 22.88 -5.68 8.06
C TRP A 162 21.98 -6.85 8.45
N CYS A 163 21.36 -6.81 9.63
CA CYS A 163 20.39 -7.82 10.11
C CYS A 163 19.21 -7.95 9.13
N TYR A 164 18.65 -6.80 8.69
CA TYR A 164 17.55 -6.75 7.73
C TYR A 164 17.91 -7.42 6.40
N LYS A 165 19.09 -7.10 5.84
CA LYS A 165 19.56 -7.73 4.59
C LYS A 165 19.78 -9.23 4.77
N LEU A 166 20.32 -9.68 5.88
CA LEU A 166 20.48 -11.11 6.16
C LEU A 166 19.12 -11.82 6.18
N TYR A 167 18.14 -11.27 6.91
CA TYR A 167 16.79 -11.81 6.95
C TYR A 167 16.13 -11.78 5.57
N PHE A 168 16.14 -10.62 4.93
CA PHE A 168 15.38 -10.35 3.70
C PHE A 168 15.92 -11.08 2.47
N LEU A 169 17.25 -11.23 2.38
CA LEU A 169 17.89 -11.84 1.21
C LEU A 169 18.17 -13.34 1.38
N LYS A 170 18.19 -13.87 2.60
CA LYS A 170 18.55 -15.27 2.86
C LYS A 170 17.41 -16.06 3.50
N ILE A 171 16.83 -15.54 4.60
CA ILE A 171 15.83 -16.28 5.38
C ILE A 171 14.48 -16.23 4.69
N LEU A 172 14.02 -15.05 4.27
CA LEU A 172 12.70 -14.83 3.69
C LEU A 172 12.47 -15.64 2.39
N PRO A 173 13.37 -15.64 1.38
CA PRO A 173 13.18 -16.46 0.18
C PRO A 173 13.20 -17.97 0.48
N PHE A 174 14.01 -18.40 1.45
CA PHE A 174 14.09 -19.79 1.85
C PHE A 174 12.78 -20.25 2.51
N VAL A 175 12.30 -19.52 3.51
CA VAL A 175 11.04 -19.85 4.23
C VAL A 175 9.83 -19.67 3.31
N GLY A 176 9.77 -18.58 2.55
CA GLY A 176 8.69 -18.31 1.62
C GLY A 176 8.57 -19.37 0.53
N GLY A 177 9.71 -19.82 -0.02
CA GLY A 177 9.75 -20.88 -1.01
C GLY A 177 9.27 -22.26 -0.47
N LEU A 178 9.57 -22.55 0.80
CA LEU A 178 9.11 -23.79 1.44
C LEU A 178 7.60 -23.80 1.74
N VAL A 179 7.04 -22.65 2.10
CA VAL A 179 5.64 -22.54 2.54
C VAL A 179 4.69 -22.37 1.36
N SER A 180 5.07 -21.60 0.32
CA SER A 180 4.16 -21.27 -0.80
C SER A 180 4.37 -22.10 -2.07
N GLY A 181 5.50 -22.79 -2.20
CA GLY A 181 5.90 -23.42 -3.46
C GLY A 181 6.25 -22.40 -4.58
N ASN A 182 6.05 -21.09 -4.38
CA ASN A 182 6.31 -20.04 -5.37
C ASN A 182 7.53 -19.18 -5.00
N ARG A 183 8.71 -19.71 -5.31
CA ARG A 183 9.98 -19.07 -4.98
C ARG A 183 10.16 -17.70 -5.65
N GLY A 184 9.59 -17.50 -6.84
CA GLY A 184 9.76 -16.26 -7.63
C GLY A 184 9.18 -15.02 -6.95
N ALA A 185 8.02 -15.11 -6.31
CA ALA A 185 7.41 -13.98 -5.60
C ALA A 185 8.25 -13.51 -4.40
N TYR A 186 8.95 -14.43 -3.74
CA TYR A 186 9.81 -14.12 -2.57
C TYR A 186 11.21 -13.65 -2.95
N GLU A 187 11.65 -13.91 -4.16
CA GLU A 187 12.84 -13.27 -4.75
C GLU A 187 12.51 -11.86 -5.29
N TYR A 188 11.27 -11.67 -5.76
CA TYR A 188 10.78 -10.36 -6.22
C TYR A 188 10.69 -9.34 -5.08
N LEU A 189 10.16 -9.72 -3.91
CA LEU A 189 9.93 -8.80 -2.79
C LEU A 189 11.22 -8.07 -2.36
N PRO A 190 12.34 -8.73 -2.02
CA PRO A 190 13.58 -8.05 -1.70
C PRO A 190 14.08 -7.15 -2.82
N SER A 191 14.00 -7.61 -4.06
CA SER A 191 14.49 -6.85 -5.22
C SER A 191 13.66 -5.59 -5.47
N SER A 192 12.34 -5.63 -5.29
CA SER A 192 11.46 -4.45 -5.42
C SER A 192 11.72 -3.42 -4.32
N VAL A 193 11.88 -3.85 -3.07
CA VAL A 193 12.20 -2.95 -1.95
C VAL A 193 13.55 -2.26 -2.13
N LEU A 194 14.57 -2.98 -2.62
CA LEU A 194 15.90 -2.40 -2.86
C LEU A 194 15.92 -1.40 -4.03
N ARG A 195 15.01 -1.53 -4.99
CA ARG A 195 14.87 -0.60 -6.13
C ARG A 195 14.02 0.62 -5.80
N PHE A 196 13.13 0.51 -4.83
CA PHE A 196 12.26 1.63 -4.45
C PHE A 196 13.08 2.82 -3.94
N PRO A 197 12.78 4.06 -4.34
CA PRO A 197 13.53 5.23 -3.92
C PRO A 197 13.45 5.44 -2.40
N GLY A 198 14.58 5.76 -1.80
CA GLY A 198 14.62 6.17 -0.40
C GLY A 198 13.86 7.49 -0.16
N PRO A 199 13.61 7.86 1.12
CA PRO A 199 12.81 9.05 1.44
C PRO A 199 13.35 10.34 0.83
N ASP A 200 14.67 10.49 0.75
CA ASP A 200 15.32 11.67 0.16
C ASP A 200 15.01 11.88 -1.33
N LYS A 201 14.64 10.79 -2.03
CA LYS A 201 14.23 10.82 -3.44
C LYS A 201 12.72 10.76 -3.58
N PHE A 202 12.02 9.98 -2.74
CA PHE A 202 10.59 9.77 -2.87
C PHE A 202 9.76 10.99 -2.41
N MET A 203 10.20 11.70 -1.36
CA MET A 203 9.51 12.92 -0.92
C MET A 203 9.49 14.04 -1.99
N PRO A 204 10.59 14.33 -2.72
CA PRO A 204 10.53 15.21 -3.89
C PRO A 204 9.53 14.76 -4.94
N MET A 205 9.44 13.46 -5.27
CA MET A 205 8.46 12.96 -6.26
C MET A 205 7.01 13.23 -5.84
N LEU A 206 6.70 13.12 -4.54
CA LEU A 206 5.39 13.52 -4.03
C LEU A 206 5.14 15.03 -4.21
N LYS A 207 6.15 15.87 -3.97
CA LYS A 207 6.02 17.33 -4.21
C LYS A 207 5.85 17.64 -5.69
N ASP A 208 6.60 16.97 -6.55
CA ASP A 208 6.50 17.14 -8.01
C ASP A 208 5.12 16.73 -8.54
N ALA A 209 4.47 15.74 -7.88
CA ALA A 209 3.09 15.35 -8.16
C ALA A 209 2.04 16.38 -7.68
N GLY A 210 2.45 17.41 -6.90
CA GLY A 210 1.59 18.49 -6.45
C GLY A 210 1.28 18.55 -4.95
N PHE A 211 1.72 17.55 -4.16
CA PHE A 211 1.49 17.58 -2.71
C PHE A 211 2.31 18.68 -2.04
N GLU A 212 1.65 19.64 -1.39
CA GLU A 212 2.32 20.79 -0.77
C GLU A 212 3.05 20.42 0.51
N THR A 213 2.38 19.69 1.40
CA THR A 213 2.98 19.17 2.63
C THR A 213 3.32 17.72 2.45
N VAL A 214 4.61 17.39 2.58
CA VAL A 214 5.09 16.03 2.50
C VAL A 214 5.96 15.72 3.71
N GLU A 215 5.57 14.74 4.49
CA GLU A 215 6.34 14.24 5.63
C GLU A 215 6.47 12.71 5.59
N HIS A 216 7.43 12.16 6.33
CA HIS A 216 7.51 10.74 6.53
C HIS A 216 7.85 10.37 7.98
N ARG A 217 7.37 9.23 8.43
CA ARG A 217 7.67 8.65 9.75
C ARG A 217 8.26 7.26 9.60
N SER A 218 9.41 7.03 10.21
CA SER A 218 10.03 5.71 10.29
C SER A 218 9.28 4.81 11.27
N LEU A 219 8.95 3.61 10.83
CA LEU A 219 8.31 2.57 11.64
C LEU A 219 9.29 1.40 11.79
N THR A 220 9.32 0.78 12.97
CA THR A 220 10.16 -0.39 13.27
C THR A 220 11.60 -0.19 12.76
N PHE A 221 12.30 0.79 13.32
CA PHE A 221 13.69 1.11 12.98
C PHE A 221 13.94 1.44 11.50
N GLY A 222 12.91 1.83 10.74
CA GLY A 222 12.99 2.17 9.33
C GLY A 222 12.83 1.00 8.36
N ILE A 223 12.35 -0.16 8.84
CA ILE A 223 11.95 -1.29 7.98
C ILE A 223 10.69 -0.96 7.17
N CYS A 224 9.81 -0.15 7.74
CA CYS A 224 8.66 0.42 7.06
C CYS A 224 8.68 1.95 7.23
N ARG A 225 8.16 2.67 6.26
CA ARG A 225 7.92 4.10 6.33
C ARG A 225 6.47 4.41 6.02
N MET A 226 5.95 5.38 6.74
CA MET A 226 4.67 6.00 6.45
C MET A 226 4.96 7.38 5.88
N TYR A 227 4.53 7.61 4.64
CA TYR A 227 4.57 8.91 3.99
C TYR A 227 3.19 9.54 4.04
N ILE A 228 3.14 10.84 4.23
CA ILE A 228 1.91 11.62 4.32
C ILE A 228 2.06 12.79 3.36
N GLY A 229 1.16 12.87 2.38
CA GLY A 229 1.05 13.99 1.44
C GLY A 229 -0.28 14.70 1.65
N LYS A 230 -0.29 16.04 1.61
CA LYS A 230 -1.53 16.83 1.69
C LYS A 230 -1.69 17.66 0.44
N LYS A 231 -2.91 17.70 -0.09
CA LYS A 231 -3.31 18.63 -1.15
C LYS A 231 -3.75 19.94 -0.53
N SER A 232 -3.40 21.07 -1.15
CA SER A 232 -3.87 22.39 -0.70
C SER A 232 -5.38 22.43 -0.54
N ALA A 233 -5.86 23.21 0.39
CA ALA A 233 -7.29 23.46 0.58
C ALA A 233 -7.82 24.59 -0.36
N VAL A 234 -6.91 25.22 -1.11
CA VAL A 234 -7.19 26.36 -2.01
C VAL A 234 -6.83 25.99 -3.43
#